data_819c5d6b02cb597675f2ee692621cb91
#
_entry.id   819c5d6b02cb597675f2ee692621cb91
#
_cell.length_a   1.000
_cell.length_b   1.000
_cell.length_c   1.000
_cell.angle_alpha   90.00
_cell.angle_beta   90.00
_cell.angle_gamma   90.00
#
_symmetry.space_group_name_H-M   'P 1'
#
loop_
_entity.id
_entity.type
_entity.pdbx_description
1 polymer ?
#
loop_
_entity_poly.entity_id
_entity_poly.type
_entity_poly.pdbx_seq_one_letter_code
_entity_poly.pdbx_strand_id
1 'polypeptide(L)'
;MVKMKKHPTLGIMVRSDGLILIPATKKSKEHWTYGAKDADGYCKVCVNYKTYSVHRLVAETYLENLESKPVIDHIDGNRSNNDISNLRWATIRENALNKKNNLVEGQRRGDISEKEYKAILNKRWLEKNPDYYKEYKQKRKIQRSKCI
;
A
#
# COMPACT_ATOMS: atom_id res chain seq x y z
N MET A 1 19.39 -0.25 10.22
CA MET A 1 19.20 0.32 11.59
C MET A 1 18.01 1.26 11.56
N VAL A 2 17.01 1.08 12.44
CA VAL A 2 15.82 1.95 12.50
C VAL A 2 16.22 3.31 13.05
N LYS A 3 15.87 4.37 12.34
CA LYS A 3 16.15 5.76 12.74
C LYS A 3 14.89 6.40 13.31
N MET A 4 15.07 7.38 14.21
CA MET A 4 13.99 8.14 14.82
C MET A 4 14.26 9.63 14.67
N LYS A 5 13.29 10.39 14.16
CA LYS A 5 13.36 11.84 13.97
C LYS A 5 12.05 12.51 14.39
N LYS A 6 12.14 13.78 14.73
CA LYS A 6 11.00 14.64 14.99
C LYS A 6 10.41 15.16 13.68
N HIS A 7 9.09 15.04 13.50
CA HIS A 7 8.40 15.58 12.32
C HIS A 7 8.52 17.12 12.28
N PRO A 8 8.89 17.71 11.15
CA PRO A 8 9.27 19.13 11.08
C PRO A 8 8.14 20.10 11.49
N THR A 9 6.90 19.80 11.16
CA THR A 9 5.77 20.69 11.44
C THR A 9 4.91 20.26 12.63
N LEU A 10 4.70 18.95 12.84
CA LEU A 10 3.85 18.44 13.91
C LEU A 10 4.57 18.22 15.24
N GLY A 11 5.90 18.19 15.22
CA GLY A 11 6.72 18.00 16.40
C GLY A 11 6.62 16.62 17.08
N ILE A 12 5.91 15.67 16.47
CA ILE A 12 5.80 14.27 16.92
C ILE A 12 7.04 13.46 16.52
N MET A 13 7.29 12.37 17.23
CA MET A 13 8.39 11.46 16.88
C MET A 13 7.93 10.46 15.85
N VAL A 14 8.73 10.27 14.81
CA VAL A 14 8.49 9.37 13.68
C VAL A 14 9.67 8.44 13.52
N ARG A 15 9.42 7.12 13.45
CA ARG A 15 10.45 6.12 13.12
C ARG A 15 10.47 5.84 11.62
N SER A 16 11.65 5.47 11.14
CA SER A 16 11.87 5.19 9.70
C SER A 16 11.09 3.98 9.17
N ASP A 17 10.58 3.11 10.03
CA ASP A 17 9.74 1.95 9.71
C ASP A 17 8.22 2.23 9.77
N GLY A 18 7.83 3.50 9.98
CA GLY A 18 6.43 3.91 10.01
C GLY A 18 5.77 3.91 11.38
N LEU A 19 6.51 3.66 12.48
CA LEU A 19 5.98 3.77 13.83
C LEU A 19 5.95 5.24 14.27
N ILE A 20 4.81 5.70 14.78
CA ILE A 20 4.53 7.11 15.14
C ILE A 20 4.25 7.19 16.65
N LEU A 21 4.88 8.13 17.34
CA LEU A 21 4.55 8.45 18.72
C LEU A 21 3.40 9.45 18.77
N ILE A 22 2.26 9.01 19.23
CA ILE A 22 1.09 9.87 19.45
C ILE A 22 1.19 10.49 20.83
N PRO A 23 1.20 11.82 20.95
CA PRO A 23 1.31 12.50 22.25
C PRO A 23 0.08 12.23 23.13
N ALA A 24 0.28 12.36 24.44
CA ALA A 24 -0.80 12.25 25.41
C ALA A 24 -1.87 13.33 25.16
N THR A 25 -3.11 12.97 25.39
CA THR A 25 -4.26 13.87 25.37
C THR A 25 -4.99 13.80 26.72
N LYS A 26 -6.03 14.63 26.91
CA LYS A 26 -6.88 14.52 28.10
C LYS A 26 -7.54 13.15 28.29
N LYS A 27 -7.68 12.38 27.18
CA LYS A 27 -8.40 11.09 27.14
C LYS A 27 -7.49 9.86 26.92
N SER A 28 -6.23 10.05 26.50
CA SER A 28 -5.31 8.96 26.19
C SER A 28 -3.89 9.28 26.64
N LYS A 29 -3.16 8.24 27.09
CA LYS A 29 -1.73 8.32 27.34
C LYS A 29 -0.94 8.35 26.03
N GLU A 30 0.28 8.86 26.09
CA GLU A 30 1.25 8.77 25.01
C GLU A 30 1.49 7.29 24.62
N HIS A 31 1.52 7.00 23.33
CA HIS A 31 1.73 5.63 22.84
C HIS A 31 2.28 5.61 21.41
N TRP A 32 2.99 4.52 21.10
CA TRP A 32 3.48 4.22 19.76
C TRP A 32 2.44 3.45 18.96
N THR A 33 2.30 3.78 17.66
CA THR A 33 1.37 3.09 16.75
C THR A 33 1.84 3.13 15.31
N TYR A 34 1.54 2.07 14.54
CA TYR A 34 1.64 2.05 13.07
C TYR A 34 0.38 2.62 12.38
N GLY A 35 -0.60 3.04 13.18
CA GLY A 35 -1.89 3.52 12.69
C GLY A 35 -2.89 2.41 12.37
N ALA A 36 -4.13 2.83 12.12
CA ALA A 36 -5.21 1.95 11.66
C ALA A 36 -5.29 1.97 10.14
N LYS A 37 -5.58 0.83 9.53
CA LYS A 37 -5.80 0.73 8.08
C LYS A 37 -7.18 1.28 7.72
N ASP A 38 -7.23 2.14 6.71
CA ASP A 38 -8.49 2.55 6.09
C ASP A 38 -8.98 1.50 5.08
N ALA A 39 -10.16 1.74 4.48
CA ALA A 39 -10.77 0.83 3.50
C ALA A 39 -9.89 0.60 2.25
N ASP A 40 -9.02 1.55 1.93
CA ASP A 40 -8.08 1.46 0.82
C ASP A 40 -6.75 0.79 1.20
N GLY A 41 -6.56 0.41 2.47
CA GLY A 41 -5.37 -0.24 3.00
C GLY A 41 -4.24 0.72 3.42
N TYR A 42 -4.47 2.04 3.44
CA TYR A 42 -3.49 2.99 3.97
C TYR A 42 -3.55 3.07 5.49
N CYS A 43 -2.39 3.15 6.13
CA CYS A 43 -2.32 3.40 7.57
C CYS A 43 -2.57 4.88 7.88
N LYS A 44 -3.45 5.15 8.83
CA LYS A 44 -3.85 6.48 9.31
C LYS A 44 -3.62 6.62 10.81
N VAL A 45 -3.22 7.80 11.23
CA VAL A 45 -3.10 8.19 12.66
C VAL A 45 -3.83 9.50 12.91
N CYS A 46 -4.35 9.65 14.11
CA CYS A 46 -4.95 10.92 14.55
C CYS A 46 -3.96 11.66 15.46
N VAL A 47 -3.59 12.88 15.07
CA VAL A 47 -2.73 13.77 15.86
C VAL A 47 -3.46 15.09 16.01
N ASN A 48 -3.65 15.57 17.23
CA ASN A 48 -4.35 16.84 17.53
C ASN A 48 -5.70 16.96 16.79
N TYR A 49 -6.53 15.92 16.88
CA TYR A 49 -7.87 15.84 16.24
C TYR A 49 -7.86 15.87 14.69
N LYS A 50 -6.71 15.76 14.05
CA LYS A 50 -6.59 15.64 12.57
C LYS A 50 -6.03 14.29 12.18
N THR A 51 -6.57 13.72 11.12
CA THR A 51 -6.13 12.43 10.57
C THR A 51 -5.02 12.64 9.53
N TYR A 52 -3.94 11.91 9.70
CA TYR A 52 -2.77 11.92 8.81
C TYR A 52 -2.48 10.53 8.27
N SER A 53 -1.99 10.46 7.04
CA SER A 53 -1.47 9.21 6.48
C SER A 53 -0.06 8.95 6.99
N VAL A 54 0.20 7.76 7.51
CA VAL A 54 1.52 7.38 8.08
C VAL A 54 2.64 7.53 7.05
N HIS A 55 2.44 7.02 5.80
CA HIS A 55 3.44 7.17 4.73
C HIS A 55 3.81 8.64 4.47
N ARG A 56 2.85 9.58 4.59
CA ARG A 56 3.11 11.00 4.41
C ARG A 56 3.98 11.54 5.54
N LEU A 57 3.65 11.20 6.79
CA LEU A 57 4.46 11.62 7.95
C LEU A 57 5.89 11.10 7.88
N VAL A 58 6.08 9.86 7.45
CA VAL A 58 7.42 9.28 7.26
C VAL A 58 8.18 10.00 6.14
N ALA A 59 7.55 10.18 4.97
CA ALA A 59 8.18 10.84 3.84
C ALA A 59 8.56 12.30 4.15
N GLU A 60 7.66 13.07 4.76
CA GLU A 60 7.91 14.46 5.16
C GLU A 60 9.01 14.59 6.22
N THR A 61 9.23 13.54 7.02
CA THR A 61 10.27 13.52 8.06
C THR A 61 11.65 13.14 7.53
N TYR A 62 11.70 12.29 6.51
CA TYR A 62 12.96 11.64 6.10
C TYR A 62 13.39 11.90 4.66
N LEU A 63 12.46 12.20 3.75
CA LEU A 63 12.73 12.38 2.33
C LEU A 63 12.67 13.85 1.93
N GLU A 64 13.73 14.33 1.31
CA GLU A 64 13.71 15.64 0.68
C GLU A 64 12.85 15.62 -0.59
N ASN A 65 12.08 16.68 -0.82
CA ASN A 65 11.21 16.84 -1.99
C ASN A 65 11.64 18.07 -2.81
N LEU A 66 12.84 18.02 -3.35
CA LEU A 66 13.44 19.13 -4.10
C LEU A 66 12.65 19.50 -5.37
N GLU A 67 12.00 18.51 -5.99
CA GLU A 67 11.19 18.68 -7.20
C GLU A 67 9.72 19.03 -6.89
N SER A 68 9.37 19.24 -5.63
CA SER A 68 7.99 19.54 -5.18
C SER A 68 6.95 18.55 -5.72
N LYS A 69 7.28 17.27 -5.77
CA LYS A 69 6.40 16.21 -6.26
C LYS A 69 5.18 16.07 -5.34
N PRO A 70 3.95 15.96 -5.89
CA PRO A 70 2.72 16.10 -5.10
C PRO A 70 2.30 14.84 -4.33
N VAL A 71 2.78 13.66 -4.71
CA VAL A 71 2.35 12.38 -4.13
C VAL A 71 3.50 11.56 -3.59
N ILE A 72 3.17 10.67 -2.65
CA ILE A 72 4.09 9.65 -2.14
C ILE A 72 3.65 8.31 -2.69
N ASP A 73 4.59 7.57 -3.22
CA ASP A 73 4.40 6.27 -3.85
C ASP A 73 5.03 5.17 -2.99
N HIS A 74 4.33 4.05 -2.83
CA HIS A 74 4.87 2.82 -2.24
C HIS A 74 5.50 1.99 -3.34
N ILE A 75 6.83 1.86 -3.32
CA ILE A 75 7.61 1.21 -4.38
C ILE A 75 7.13 -0.22 -4.64
N ASP A 76 6.82 -0.97 -3.58
CA ASP A 76 6.29 -2.34 -3.65
C ASP A 76 4.78 -2.43 -3.93
N GLY A 77 4.08 -1.29 -3.99
CA GLY A 77 2.62 -1.21 -4.13
C GLY A 77 1.83 -1.58 -2.88
N ASN A 78 2.49 -1.97 -1.78
CA ASN A 78 1.84 -2.30 -0.51
C ASN A 78 1.61 -1.03 0.32
N ARG A 79 0.38 -0.55 0.37
CA ARG A 79 -0.03 0.70 1.04
C ARG A 79 0.13 0.69 2.56
N SER A 80 0.38 -0.46 3.16
CA SER A 80 0.64 -0.60 4.60
C SER A 80 2.13 -0.72 4.95
N ASN A 81 3.02 -0.85 3.95
CA ASN A 81 4.46 -0.88 4.16
C ASN A 81 5.02 0.54 4.14
N ASN A 82 5.04 1.18 5.32
CA ASN A 82 5.46 2.57 5.48
C ASN A 82 6.94 2.73 5.86
N ASP A 83 7.77 1.70 5.63
CA ASP A 83 9.21 1.83 5.78
C ASP A 83 9.78 2.85 4.77
N ILE A 84 10.71 3.69 5.23
CA ILE A 84 11.33 4.75 4.42
C ILE A 84 11.97 4.23 3.14
N SER A 85 12.53 3.02 3.15
CA SER A 85 13.15 2.38 1.98
C SER A 85 12.13 2.03 0.89
N ASN A 86 10.84 1.94 1.26
CA ASN A 86 9.73 1.64 0.37
C ASN A 86 8.96 2.89 -0.10
N LEU A 87 9.31 4.08 0.38
CA LEU A 87 8.61 5.32 0.06
C LEU A 87 9.46 6.22 -0.84
N ARG A 88 8.80 6.90 -1.78
CA ARG A 88 9.42 7.94 -2.61
C ARG A 88 8.44 9.05 -2.94
N TRP A 89 8.92 10.27 -3.13
CA TRP A 89 8.16 11.32 -3.77
C TRP A 89 7.99 11.02 -5.25
N ALA A 90 6.78 11.20 -5.77
CA ALA A 90 6.43 10.89 -7.14
C ALA A 90 5.48 11.91 -7.74
N THR A 91 5.50 12.03 -9.05
CA THR A 91 4.43 12.68 -9.80
C THR A 91 3.21 11.75 -9.88
N ILE A 92 2.05 12.31 -10.20
CA ILE A 92 0.82 11.51 -10.42
C ILE A 92 1.04 10.45 -11.49
N ARG A 93 1.79 10.79 -12.57
CA ARG A 93 2.13 9.86 -13.66
C ARG A 93 3.03 8.72 -13.21
N GLU A 94 4.10 9.01 -12.47
CA GLU A 94 5.01 8.00 -11.91
C GLU A 94 4.29 7.03 -10.99
N ASN A 95 3.45 7.56 -10.07
CA ASN A 95 2.64 6.73 -9.17
C ASN A 95 1.63 5.85 -9.93
N ALA A 96 1.00 6.40 -10.98
CA ALA A 96 0.10 5.62 -11.83
C ALA A 96 0.81 4.49 -12.60
N LEU A 97 2.04 4.74 -13.06
CA LEU A 97 2.89 3.74 -13.70
C LEU A 97 3.33 2.66 -12.72
N ASN A 98 3.73 3.04 -11.49
CA ASN A 98 4.11 2.09 -10.45
C ASN A 98 2.95 1.14 -10.08
N LYS A 99 1.74 1.65 -9.92
CA LYS A 99 0.54 0.82 -9.69
C LYS A 99 0.33 -0.24 -10.78
N LYS A 100 0.67 0.08 -12.03
CA LYS A 100 0.58 -0.85 -13.17
C LYS A 100 1.74 -1.87 -13.13
N ASN A 101 2.94 -1.44 -12.74
CA ASN A 101 4.14 -2.27 -12.72
C ASN A 101 4.13 -3.29 -11.57
N ASN A 102 3.63 -2.92 -10.39
CA ASN A 102 3.50 -3.83 -9.25
C ASN A 102 2.49 -4.97 -9.47
N LEU A 103 1.73 -4.90 -10.56
CA LEU A 103 0.85 -6.01 -10.97
C LEU A 103 1.61 -7.13 -11.69
N VAL A 104 2.82 -6.85 -12.20
CA VAL A 104 3.65 -7.81 -12.95
C VAL A 104 5.12 -7.58 -12.64
N GLU A 105 5.74 -8.48 -11.89
CA GLU A 105 7.15 -8.41 -11.53
C GLU A 105 8.02 -8.43 -12.79
N GLY A 106 8.79 -7.36 -13.03
CA GLY A 106 9.74 -7.26 -14.14
C GLY A 106 9.19 -6.87 -15.52
N GLN A 107 7.88 -6.72 -15.71
CA GLN A 107 7.29 -6.32 -16.99
C GLN A 107 6.50 -5.00 -16.89
N ARG A 108 6.76 -4.07 -17.81
CA ARG A 108 5.97 -2.83 -17.95
C ARG A 108 4.70 -3.11 -18.76
N ARG A 109 3.56 -2.53 -18.35
CA ARG A 109 2.29 -2.72 -19.09
C ARG A 109 2.36 -2.28 -20.57
N GLY A 110 3.30 -1.39 -20.92
CA GLY A 110 3.53 -0.96 -22.31
C GLY A 110 4.27 -1.99 -23.16
N ASP A 111 4.92 -2.97 -22.53
CA ASP A 111 5.76 -3.96 -23.22
C ASP A 111 5.00 -5.26 -23.55
N ILE A 112 3.76 -5.40 -23.06
CA ILE A 112 2.92 -6.59 -23.25
C ILE A 112 1.53 -6.21 -23.74
N SER A 113 0.95 -7.09 -24.54
CA SER A 113 -0.42 -6.92 -25.02
C SER A 113 -1.44 -7.05 -23.87
N GLU A 114 -2.63 -6.46 -24.04
CA GLU A 114 -3.73 -6.58 -23.06
C GLU A 114 -4.12 -8.05 -22.79
N LYS A 115 -3.96 -8.92 -23.79
CA LYS A 115 -4.22 -10.37 -23.70
C LYS A 115 -3.18 -11.05 -22.78
N GLU A 116 -1.91 -10.74 -22.97
CA GLU A 116 -0.81 -11.27 -22.14
C GLU A 116 -0.93 -10.77 -20.69
N TYR A 117 -1.24 -9.49 -20.51
CA TYR A 117 -1.49 -8.92 -19.19
C TYR A 117 -2.61 -9.65 -18.43
N LYS A 118 -3.76 -9.88 -19.11
CA LYS A 118 -4.86 -10.66 -18.52
C LYS A 118 -4.47 -12.10 -18.20
N ALA A 119 -3.65 -12.73 -19.06
CA ALA A 119 -3.17 -14.09 -18.82
C ALA A 119 -2.29 -14.18 -17.57
N ILE A 120 -1.38 -13.20 -17.37
CA ILE A 120 -0.52 -13.12 -16.18
C ILE A 120 -1.35 -12.93 -14.90
N LEU A 121 -2.32 -12.02 -14.92
CA LEU A 121 -3.22 -11.80 -13.77
C LEU A 121 -4.01 -13.07 -13.43
N ASN A 122 -4.53 -13.76 -14.46
CA ASN A 122 -5.27 -15.01 -14.27
C ASN A 122 -4.38 -16.10 -13.69
N LYS A 123 -3.15 -16.25 -14.20
CA LYS A 123 -2.17 -17.22 -13.69
C LYS A 123 -1.88 -16.98 -12.20
N ARG A 124 -1.56 -15.75 -11.80
CA ARG A 124 -1.32 -15.39 -10.39
C ARG A 124 -2.53 -15.61 -9.49
N TRP A 125 -3.72 -15.30 -10.01
CA TRP A 125 -4.96 -15.54 -9.28
C TRP A 125 -5.17 -17.05 -9.04
N LEU A 126 -4.89 -17.90 -10.05
CA LEU A 126 -4.99 -19.35 -9.95
C LEU A 126 -3.95 -19.96 -8.99
N GLU A 127 -2.75 -19.42 -8.96
CA GLU A 127 -1.71 -19.83 -8.00
C GLU A 127 -2.16 -19.58 -6.55
N LYS A 128 -2.90 -18.48 -6.31
CA LYS A 128 -3.49 -18.18 -5.01
C LYS A 128 -4.78 -18.95 -4.71
N ASN A 129 -5.42 -19.53 -5.73
CA ASN A 129 -6.70 -20.24 -5.63
C ASN A 129 -6.63 -21.61 -6.36
N PRO A 130 -5.78 -22.55 -5.93
CA PRO A 130 -5.47 -23.78 -6.68
C PRO A 130 -6.68 -24.69 -6.89
N ASP A 131 -7.66 -24.64 -6.00
CA ASP A 131 -8.85 -25.50 -6.07
C ASP A 131 -10.02 -24.90 -6.86
N TYR A 132 -9.90 -23.65 -7.32
CA TYR A 132 -10.96 -22.95 -8.02
C TYR A 132 -11.53 -23.74 -9.21
N TYR A 133 -10.68 -24.28 -10.08
CA TYR A 133 -11.14 -25.04 -11.25
C TYR A 133 -11.79 -26.36 -10.89
N LYS A 134 -11.38 -27.00 -9.81
CA LYS A 134 -12.01 -28.23 -9.31
C LYS A 134 -13.44 -27.91 -8.85
N GLU A 135 -13.60 -26.88 -8.01
CA GLU A 135 -14.90 -26.42 -7.54
C GLU A 135 -15.80 -25.94 -8.69
N TYR A 136 -15.26 -25.16 -9.62
CA TYR A 136 -16.00 -24.67 -10.78
C TYR A 136 -16.52 -25.82 -11.65
N LYS A 137 -15.68 -26.81 -11.97
CA LYS A 137 -16.09 -28.01 -12.72
C LYS A 137 -17.15 -28.80 -11.99
N GLN A 138 -17.04 -28.95 -10.68
CA GLN A 138 -17.99 -29.65 -9.86
C GLN A 138 -19.37 -28.93 -9.82
N LYS A 139 -19.37 -27.62 -9.62
CA LYS A 139 -20.58 -26.79 -9.68
C LYS A 139 -21.26 -26.87 -11.05
N ARG A 140 -20.51 -26.80 -12.17
CA ARG A 140 -21.07 -26.96 -13.52
C ARG A 140 -21.64 -28.36 -13.77
N LYS A 141 -21.04 -29.41 -13.23
CA LYS A 141 -21.54 -30.79 -13.36
C LYS A 141 -22.86 -30.94 -12.64
N ILE A 142 -22.99 -30.40 -11.40
CA ILE A 142 -24.21 -30.39 -10.61
C ILE A 142 -25.31 -29.58 -11.29
N GLN A 143 -24.97 -28.44 -11.91
CA GLN A 143 -25.97 -27.60 -12.57
C GLN A 143 -26.52 -28.26 -13.86
N ARG A 144 -25.66 -28.98 -14.60
CA ARG A 144 -26.09 -29.76 -15.76
C ARG A 144 -26.99 -30.97 -15.42
N SER A 145 -26.78 -31.61 -14.28
CA SER A 145 -27.60 -32.73 -13.83
C SER A 145 -28.97 -32.31 -13.27
N LYS A 146 -29.19 -31.02 -13.00
CA LYS A 146 -30.47 -30.44 -12.56
C LYS A 146 -31.36 -29.93 -13.69
N CYS A 147 -30.85 -29.93 -14.93
CA CYS A 147 -31.57 -29.45 -16.12
C CYS A 147 -32.04 -30.60 -17.04
N ILE A 148 -32.22 -31.83 -16.48
CA ILE A 148 -32.83 -32.98 -17.15
C ILE A 148 -34.12 -33.34 -16.46
#